data_000308444cf86982c4ebc8bf8947675a
#
_entry.id   000308444cf86982c4ebc8bf8947675a
#
_cell.length_a   1.000
_cell.length_b   1.000
_cell.length_c   1.000
_cell.angle_alpha   90.00
_cell.angle_beta   90.00
_cell.angle_gamma   90.00
#
_symmetry.space_group_name_H-M   'P 1'
#
loop_
_entity.id
_entity.type
_entity.pdbx_description
1 polymer ?
#
loop_
_entity_poly.entity_id
_entity_poly.type
_entity_poly.pdbx_seq_one_letter_code
_entity_poly.pdbx_strand_id
1 'polypeptide(L)'
;VFCIRNKVNEIGTENSMWHDKAPSFDEIKKAIDSVDMSKYTEAVFCGYGEPTCAYDNLIKSARYIKEKYGLKIRLNTNGLGRDITKELCSVVDTVSISLNAPNAERYLQITRSKFGIGSFDAIIDFAKKCVEYHDDVKMTVVDILKDEEIKECEKIAKNLGVKFRSREYID
;
A
#
# COMPACT_ATOMS: atom_id res chain seq x y z
N VAL A 1 5.28 8.78 11.77
CA VAL A 1 4.94 9.02 13.17
C VAL A 1 3.78 8.14 13.62
N PHE A 2 2.76 7.97 12.80
CA PHE A 2 1.51 7.24 13.11
C PHE A 2 1.51 5.76 12.68
N CYS A 3 2.60 5.24 12.15
CA CYS A 3 2.64 3.87 11.66
C CYS A 3 2.56 2.88 12.83
N ILE A 4 1.62 1.94 12.77
CA ILE A 4 1.36 0.93 13.79
C ILE A 4 2.60 0.08 14.14
N ARG A 5 3.50 -0.14 13.16
CA ARG A 5 4.78 -0.84 13.37
C ARG A 5 5.69 -0.21 14.45
N ASN A 6 5.46 1.07 14.77
CA ASN A 6 6.21 1.76 15.81
C ASN A 6 5.58 1.62 17.21
N LYS A 7 4.39 1.00 17.27
CA LYS A 7 3.62 0.85 18.51
C LYS A 7 3.55 -0.59 18.98
N VAL A 8 3.37 -1.54 18.05
CA VAL A 8 3.17 -2.95 18.37
C VAL A 8 3.99 -3.84 17.44
N ASN A 9 4.40 -5.00 17.94
CA ASN A 9 5.14 -6.01 17.16
C ASN A 9 4.22 -7.05 16.52
N GLU A 10 2.95 -7.11 16.95
CA GLU A 10 1.97 -8.12 16.57
C GLU A 10 0.63 -7.45 16.25
N ILE A 11 -0.08 -7.97 15.26
CA ILE A 11 -1.43 -7.52 14.93
C ILE A 11 -2.31 -8.75 14.73
N GLY A 12 -3.20 -8.99 15.70
CA GLY A 12 -4.23 -10.04 15.60
C GLY A 12 -3.71 -11.47 15.53
N THR A 13 -2.43 -11.70 15.80
CA THR A 13 -1.78 -13.01 15.83
C THR A 13 -0.82 -13.08 17.03
N GLU A 14 -0.49 -14.30 17.46
CA GLU A 14 0.52 -14.56 18.52
C GLU A 14 1.96 -14.45 18.00
N ASN A 15 2.15 -14.23 16.70
CA ASN A 15 3.46 -14.20 16.06
C ASN A 15 3.86 -12.76 15.70
N SER A 16 5.12 -12.44 15.95
CA SER A 16 5.71 -11.18 15.52
C SER A 16 5.59 -11.00 13.99
N MET A 17 5.25 -9.78 13.58
CA MET A 17 5.25 -9.37 12.17
C MET A 17 6.66 -9.00 11.66
N TRP A 18 7.68 -9.10 12.53
CA TRP A 18 9.08 -8.86 12.15
C TRP A 18 9.76 -10.18 11.77
N HIS A 19 10.53 -10.13 10.71
CA HIS A 19 11.35 -11.25 10.24
C HIS A 19 12.82 -10.85 10.28
N ASP A 20 13.68 -11.77 10.73
CA ASP A 20 15.14 -11.56 10.77
C ASP A 20 15.73 -11.46 9.35
N LYS A 21 15.11 -12.14 8.40
CA LYS A 21 15.48 -12.12 6.98
C LYS A 21 14.24 -12.07 6.09
N ALA A 22 14.40 -11.51 4.89
CA ALA A 22 13.36 -11.57 3.89
C ALA A 22 13.05 -13.04 3.54
N PRO A 23 11.77 -13.46 3.55
CA PRO A 23 11.39 -14.82 3.19
C PRO A 23 11.64 -15.07 1.69
N SER A 24 11.98 -16.29 1.34
CA SER A 24 11.99 -16.76 -0.04
C SER A 24 10.57 -16.90 -0.59
N PHE A 25 10.41 -16.92 -1.90
CA PHE A 25 9.10 -17.14 -2.50
C PHE A 25 8.49 -18.51 -2.10
N ASP A 26 9.30 -19.55 -1.95
CA ASP A 26 8.82 -20.87 -1.52
C ASP A 26 8.29 -20.87 -0.08
N GLU A 27 8.91 -20.11 0.81
CA GLU A 27 8.42 -19.91 2.18
C GLU A 27 7.09 -19.17 2.18
N ILE A 28 6.98 -18.09 1.38
CA ILE A 28 5.72 -17.33 1.21
C ILE A 28 4.62 -18.23 0.63
N LYS A 29 4.93 -19.00 -0.40
CA LYS A 29 3.99 -19.94 -1.04
C LYS A 29 3.46 -20.96 -0.05
N LYS A 30 4.33 -21.57 0.76
CA LYS A 30 3.92 -22.50 1.82
C LYS A 30 2.99 -21.85 2.84
N ALA A 31 3.30 -20.63 3.25
CA ALA A 31 2.44 -19.85 4.16
C ALA A 31 1.06 -19.55 3.55
N ILE A 32 1.01 -19.14 2.28
CA ILE A 32 -0.23 -18.94 1.53
C ILE A 32 -1.05 -20.24 1.48
N ASP A 33 -0.40 -21.35 1.15
CA ASP A 33 -1.05 -22.67 1.00
C ASP A 33 -1.54 -23.26 2.33
N SER A 34 -1.05 -22.79 3.46
CA SER A 34 -1.50 -23.21 4.79
C SER A 34 -2.81 -22.53 5.23
N VAL A 35 -3.27 -21.52 4.49
CA VAL A 35 -4.49 -20.77 4.79
C VAL A 35 -5.66 -21.32 3.95
N ASP A 36 -6.83 -21.47 4.57
CA ASP A 36 -8.06 -21.79 3.84
C ASP A 36 -8.55 -20.56 3.05
N MET A 37 -8.07 -20.46 1.82
CA MET A 37 -8.33 -19.33 0.93
C MET A 37 -9.80 -19.20 0.49
N SER A 38 -10.62 -20.26 0.65
CA SER A 38 -12.04 -20.24 0.30
C SER A 38 -12.86 -19.24 1.15
N LYS A 39 -12.33 -18.85 2.29
CA LYS A 39 -12.95 -17.89 3.22
C LYS A 39 -12.75 -16.42 2.83
N TYR A 40 -11.96 -16.15 1.81
CA TYR A 40 -11.56 -14.79 1.44
C TYR A 40 -11.99 -14.46 0.02
N THR A 41 -12.23 -13.19 -0.23
CA THR A 41 -12.56 -12.66 -1.55
C THR A 41 -11.43 -11.80 -2.13
N GLU A 42 -10.47 -11.43 -1.28
CA GLU A 42 -9.36 -10.55 -1.64
C GLU A 42 -8.12 -10.91 -0.81
N ALA A 43 -6.95 -10.88 -1.45
CA ALA A 43 -5.67 -10.90 -0.78
C ALA A 43 -5.05 -9.49 -0.79
N VAL A 44 -4.59 -9.02 0.38
CA VAL A 44 -4.07 -7.67 0.55
C VAL A 44 -2.59 -7.69 0.84
N PHE A 45 -1.81 -7.11 -0.05
CA PHE A 45 -0.39 -6.86 0.19
C PHE A 45 -0.23 -5.55 0.98
N CYS A 46 0.13 -5.69 2.23
CA CYS A 46 0.38 -4.61 3.17
C CYS A 46 1.30 -5.13 4.29
N GLY A 47 1.52 -4.34 5.35
CA GLY A 47 2.15 -4.83 6.56
C GLY A 47 3.25 -3.95 7.12
N TYR A 48 4.16 -4.54 7.88
CA TYR A 48 5.29 -3.88 8.53
C TYR A 48 6.40 -3.61 7.52
N GLY A 49 6.29 -2.51 6.82
CA GLY A 49 7.19 -2.12 5.76
C GLY A 49 6.43 -1.67 4.52
N GLU A 50 7.11 -1.69 3.40
CA GLU A 50 6.56 -1.32 2.10
C GLU A 50 6.61 -2.55 1.18
N PRO A 51 5.46 -3.07 0.72
CA PRO A 51 5.43 -4.27 -0.12
C PRO A 51 6.27 -4.15 -1.40
N THR A 52 6.34 -2.96 -1.99
CA THR A 52 7.13 -2.73 -3.22
C THR A 52 8.64 -2.80 -3.00
N CYS A 53 9.13 -2.79 -1.75
CA CYS A 53 10.53 -3.08 -1.45
C CYS A 53 10.89 -4.54 -1.69
N ALA A 54 9.92 -5.46 -1.60
CA ALA A 54 10.07 -6.88 -1.91
C ALA A 54 9.42 -7.23 -3.26
N TYR A 55 9.69 -6.42 -4.28
CA TYR A 55 8.98 -6.40 -5.55
C TYR A 55 8.84 -7.77 -6.22
N ASP A 56 9.94 -8.52 -6.35
CA ASP A 56 9.91 -9.82 -7.02
C ASP A 56 8.99 -10.82 -6.30
N ASN A 57 9.02 -10.82 -4.97
CA ASN A 57 8.13 -11.65 -4.16
C ASN A 57 6.67 -11.16 -4.24
N LEU A 58 6.44 -9.86 -4.27
CA LEU A 58 5.11 -9.28 -4.46
C LEU A 58 4.48 -9.76 -5.77
N ILE A 59 5.18 -9.61 -6.89
CA ILE A 59 4.68 -9.99 -8.22
C ILE A 59 4.43 -11.51 -8.31
N LYS A 60 5.40 -12.31 -7.86
CA LYS A 60 5.27 -13.79 -7.87
C LYS A 60 4.09 -14.25 -7.01
N SER A 61 3.94 -13.68 -5.82
CA SER A 61 2.86 -14.05 -4.90
C SER A 61 1.49 -13.61 -5.42
N ALA A 62 1.39 -12.40 -5.99
CA ALA A 62 0.15 -11.91 -6.60
C ALA A 62 -0.31 -12.82 -7.75
N ARG A 63 0.58 -13.16 -8.67
CA ARG A 63 0.29 -14.12 -9.76
C ARG A 63 -0.14 -15.47 -9.21
N TYR A 64 0.61 -16.02 -8.27
CA TYR A 64 0.31 -17.33 -7.67
C TYR A 64 -1.08 -17.37 -7.03
N ILE A 65 -1.44 -16.34 -6.25
CA ILE A 65 -2.76 -16.26 -5.61
C ILE A 65 -3.88 -16.15 -6.65
N LYS A 66 -3.71 -15.33 -7.68
CA LYS A 66 -4.70 -15.19 -8.76
C LYS A 66 -4.88 -16.50 -9.53
N GLU A 67 -3.79 -17.14 -9.94
CA GLU A 67 -3.82 -18.37 -10.74
C GLU A 67 -4.39 -19.56 -9.96
N LYS A 68 -4.00 -19.72 -8.70
CA LYS A 68 -4.40 -20.89 -7.90
C LYS A 68 -5.75 -20.72 -7.22
N TYR A 69 -6.05 -19.52 -6.70
CA TYR A 69 -7.20 -19.29 -5.83
C TYR A 69 -8.25 -18.36 -6.43
N GLY A 70 -7.95 -17.67 -7.52
CA GLY A 70 -8.88 -16.76 -8.18
C GLY A 70 -9.22 -15.50 -7.36
N LEU A 71 -8.44 -15.18 -6.32
CA LEU A 71 -8.69 -14.03 -5.46
C LEU A 71 -8.29 -12.72 -6.13
N LYS A 72 -9.02 -11.66 -5.81
CA LYS A 72 -8.61 -10.29 -6.14
C LYS A 72 -7.39 -9.90 -5.32
N ILE A 73 -6.54 -9.08 -5.92
CA ILE A 73 -5.30 -8.59 -5.29
C ILE A 73 -5.40 -7.10 -5.04
N ARG A 74 -5.23 -6.68 -3.79
CA ARG A 74 -5.08 -5.27 -3.45
C ARG A 74 -3.67 -5.02 -2.92
N LEU A 75 -3.07 -3.93 -3.39
CA LEU A 75 -1.82 -3.40 -2.86
C LEU A 75 -2.08 -2.13 -2.06
N ASN A 76 -1.60 -2.08 -0.82
CA ASN A 76 -1.47 -0.84 -0.05
C ASN A 76 0.00 -0.43 -0.09
N THR A 77 0.30 0.76 -0.63
CA THR A 77 1.67 1.24 -0.83
C THR A 77 1.81 2.70 -0.45
N ASN A 78 3.03 3.11 -0.14
CA ASN A 78 3.38 4.52 0.01
C ASN A 78 3.66 5.20 -1.35
N GLY A 79 3.69 4.46 -2.45
CA GLY A 79 3.90 4.99 -3.79
C GLY A 79 5.33 5.49 -4.06
N LEU A 80 6.28 5.17 -3.17
CA LEU A 80 7.69 5.59 -3.29
C LEU A 80 8.55 4.42 -3.76
N GLY A 81 9.34 4.63 -4.79
CA GLY A 81 10.25 3.60 -5.27
C GLY A 81 10.56 3.68 -6.75
N ARG A 82 10.94 2.54 -7.33
CA ARG A 82 11.26 2.41 -8.76
C ARG A 82 9.99 2.53 -9.62
N ASP A 83 10.18 2.85 -10.89
CA ASP A 83 9.08 2.77 -11.87
C ASP A 83 8.75 1.31 -12.19
N ILE A 84 7.77 0.81 -11.47
CA ILE A 84 7.27 -0.56 -11.56
C ILE A 84 5.80 -0.61 -11.97
N THR A 85 5.23 0.54 -12.31
CA THR A 85 3.78 0.76 -12.38
C THR A 85 3.11 -0.18 -13.38
N LYS A 86 3.69 -0.33 -14.58
CA LYS A 86 3.10 -1.15 -15.65
C LYS A 86 2.96 -2.63 -15.24
N GLU A 87 4.04 -3.24 -14.73
CA GLU A 87 3.99 -4.65 -14.32
C GLU A 87 3.14 -4.83 -13.06
N LEU A 88 3.25 -3.91 -12.10
CA LEU A 88 2.45 -3.92 -10.89
C LEU A 88 0.95 -3.90 -11.22
N CYS A 89 0.51 -2.96 -12.04
CA CYS A 89 -0.89 -2.82 -12.44
C CYS A 89 -1.40 -4.00 -13.30
N SER A 90 -0.52 -4.81 -13.87
CA SER A 90 -0.93 -6.04 -14.58
C SER A 90 -1.30 -7.19 -13.65
N VAL A 91 -0.88 -7.16 -12.39
CA VAL A 91 -1.10 -8.27 -11.44
C VAL A 91 -2.00 -7.91 -10.26
N VAL A 92 -2.18 -6.63 -9.95
CA VAL A 92 -3.08 -6.17 -8.88
C VAL A 92 -4.42 -5.73 -9.44
N ASP A 93 -5.49 -5.85 -8.65
CA ASP A 93 -6.85 -5.44 -9.03
C ASP A 93 -7.23 -4.11 -8.36
N THR A 94 -6.51 -3.69 -7.34
CA THR A 94 -6.69 -2.42 -6.64
C THR A 94 -5.36 -1.88 -6.16
N VAL A 95 -5.05 -0.63 -6.48
CA VAL A 95 -3.90 0.10 -5.92
C VAL A 95 -4.36 1.14 -4.92
N SER A 96 -3.99 0.99 -3.65
CA SER A 96 -4.31 1.92 -2.56
C SER A 96 -3.05 2.66 -2.12
N ILE A 97 -2.99 3.94 -2.45
CA ILE A 97 -1.81 4.80 -2.25
C ILE A 97 -2.00 5.65 -0.99
N SER A 98 -1.02 5.64 -0.10
CA SER A 98 -1.03 6.41 1.14
C SER A 98 -0.58 7.85 0.87
N LEU A 99 -1.52 8.77 0.60
CA LEU A 99 -1.26 10.20 0.39
C LEU A 99 -0.86 10.90 1.68
N ASN A 100 -1.63 10.70 2.74
CA ASN A 100 -1.38 11.10 4.13
C ASN A 100 -1.14 12.59 4.41
N ALA A 101 -1.11 13.47 3.42
CA ALA A 101 -0.95 14.92 3.60
C ALA A 101 -1.40 15.70 2.35
N PRO A 102 -1.76 16.99 2.48
CA PRO A 102 -2.20 17.81 1.36
C PRO A 102 -1.06 18.47 0.56
N ASN A 103 0.16 18.46 1.07
CA ASN A 103 1.33 19.08 0.43
C ASN A 103 2.64 18.44 0.90
N ALA A 104 3.74 18.83 0.25
CA ALA A 104 5.06 18.23 0.45
C ALA A 104 5.63 18.47 1.86
N GLU A 105 5.48 19.68 2.39
CA GLU A 105 5.97 20.05 3.73
C GLU A 105 5.25 19.24 4.80
N ARG A 106 3.92 19.19 4.71
CA ARG A 106 3.10 18.43 5.66
C ARG A 106 3.36 16.93 5.54
N TYR A 107 3.53 16.43 4.32
CA TYR A 107 3.90 15.04 4.08
C TYR A 107 5.23 14.68 4.77
N LEU A 108 6.27 15.47 4.55
CA LEU A 108 7.58 15.24 5.17
C LEU A 108 7.50 15.31 6.70
N GLN A 109 6.72 16.25 7.25
CA GLN A 109 6.50 16.41 8.68
C GLN A 109 5.88 15.16 9.33
N ILE A 110 4.86 14.60 8.69
CA ILE A 110 4.09 13.46 9.19
C ILE A 110 4.86 12.15 8.98
N THR A 111 5.40 11.94 7.78
CA THR A 111 5.97 10.64 7.40
C THR A 111 7.45 10.51 7.70
N ARG A 112 8.17 11.63 7.80
CA ARG A 112 9.64 11.67 7.92
C ARG A 112 10.32 10.84 6.83
N SER A 113 9.82 10.97 5.60
CA SER A 113 10.35 10.21 4.46
C SER A 113 11.84 10.40 4.29
N LYS A 114 12.58 9.30 4.17
CA LYS A 114 14.02 9.31 3.90
C LYS A 114 14.38 9.89 2.52
N PHE A 115 13.41 10.02 1.64
CA PHE A 115 13.56 10.62 0.31
C PHE A 115 13.35 12.14 0.30
N GLY A 116 13.09 12.75 1.47
CA GLY A 116 12.96 14.19 1.62
C GLY A 116 11.67 14.76 1.05
N ILE A 117 11.73 16.07 0.73
CA ILE A 117 10.57 16.87 0.32
C ILE A 117 9.96 16.42 -1.01
N GLY A 118 10.75 15.87 -1.92
CA GLY A 118 10.29 15.35 -3.22
C GLY A 118 9.41 14.09 -3.14
N SER A 119 9.27 13.50 -1.95
CA SER A 119 8.44 12.31 -1.76
C SER A 119 6.97 12.53 -2.16
N PHE A 120 6.44 13.72 -1.88
CA PHE A 120 5.04 14.03 -2.20
C PHE A 120 4.80 14.05 -3.71
N ASP A 121 5.66 14.72 -4.47
CA ASP A 121 5.56 14.76 -5.94
C ASP A 121 5.72 13.38 -6.55
N ALA A 122 6.64 12.57 -6.00
CA ALA A 122 6.82 11.18 -6.44
C ALA A 122 5.55 10.32 -6.24
N ILE A 123 4.80 10.51 -5.15
CA ILE A 123 3.52 9.83 -4.91
C ILE A 123 2.47 10.28 -5.92
N ILE A 124 2.39 11.58 -6.20
CA ILE A 124 1.47 12.12 -7.19
C ILE A 124 1.76 11.55 -8.59
N ASP A 125 3.04 11.50 -8.97
CA ASP A 125 3.44 10.94 -10.26
C ASP A 125 3.21 9.42 -10.35
N PHE A 126 3.44 8.70 -9.25
CA PHE A 126 3.08 7.28 -9.18
C PHE A 126 1.59 7.05 -9.38
N ALA A 127 0.74 7.86 -8.73
CA ALA A 127 -0.71 7.77 -8.89
C ALA A 127 -1.15 8.05 -10.34
N LYS A 128 -0.60 9.10 -10.99
CA LYS A 128 -0.86 9.41 -12.40
C LYS A 128 -0.54 8.23 -13.31
N LYS A 129 0.64 7.62 -13.12
CA LYS A 129 1.05 6.44 -13.88
C LYS A 129 0.14 5.23 -13.63
N CYS A 130 -0.30 5.00 -12.38
CA CYS A 130 -1.23 3.91 -12.08
C CYS A 130 -2.54 4.06 -12.86
N VAL A 131 -3.09 5.27 -12.95
CA VAL A 131 -4.35 5.55 -13.67
C VAL A 131 -4.24 5.23 -15.17
N GLU A 132 -3.05 5.34 -15.76
CA GLU A 132 -2.84 4.97 -17.18
C GLU A 132 -3.04 3.47 -17.43
N TYR A 133 -2.86 2.64 -16.42
CA TYR A 133 -2.89 1.17 -16.55
C TYR A 133 -4.01 0.49 -15.76
N HIS A 134 -4.69 1.22 -14.85
CA HIS A 134 -5.62 0.60 -13.92
C HIS A 134 -6.76 1.53 -13.50
N ASP A 135 -8.00 1.01 -13.51
CA ASP A 135 -9.21 1.79 -13.18
C ASP A 135 -9.47 1.88 -11.66
N ASP A 136 -9.00 0.92 -10.86
CA ASP A 136 -9.24 0.92 -9.41
C ASP A 136 -8.03 1.41 -8.62
N VAL A 137 -7.71 2.70 -8.81
CA VAL A 137 -6.70 3.42 -8.03
C VAL A 137 -7.40 4.27 -6.99
N LYS A 138 -6.89 4.25 -5.75
CA LYS A 138 -7.40 5.11 -4.67
C LYS A 138 -6.27 5.74 -3.88
N MET A 139 -6.50 6.96 -3.43
CA MET A 139 -5.66 7.62 -2.44
C MET A 139 -6.30 7.56 -1.06
N THR A 140 -5.47 7.34 -0.04
CA THR A 140 -5.94 7.25 1.34
C THR A 140 -5.19 8.20 2.25
N VAL A 141 -5.90 8.69 3.26
CA VAL A 141 -5.32 9.44 4.39
C VAL A 141 -5.75 8.76 5.69
N VAL A 142 -5.04 9.04 6.78
CA VAL A 142 -5.47 8.69 8.13
C VAL A 142 -6.03 9.96 8.78
N ASP A 143 -7.09 9.85 9.57
CA ASP A 143 -7.84 10.96 10.18
C ASP A 143 -7.13 11.64 11.37
N ILE A 144 -5.79 11.56 11.38
CA ILE A 144 -4.93 12.41 12.21
C ILE A 144 -4.78 13.83 11.63
N LEU A 145 -5.27 14.04 10.41
CA LEU A 145 -5.30 15.32 9.72
C LEU A 145 -6.49 16.16 10.19
N LYS A 146 -6.40 17.48 10.05
CA LYS A 146 -7.54 18.37 10.23
C LYS A 146 -8.52 18.22 9.07
N ASP A 147 -9.79 18.55 9.29
CA ASP A 147 -10.84 18.45 8.27
C ASP A 147 -10.50 19.21 6.99
N GLU A 148 -9.87 20.40 7.12
CA GLU A 148 -9.43 21.18 5.95
C GLU A 148 -8.34 20.46 5.16
N GLU A 149 -7.37 19.82 5.85
CA GLU A 149 -6.31 19.05 5.22
C GLU A 149 -6.88 17.82 4.49
N ILE A 150 -7.88 17.16 5.09
CA ILE A 150 -8.58 16.01 4.46
C ILE A 150 -9.29 16.45 3.18
N LYS A 151 -10.00 17.59 3.21
CA LYS A 151 -10.67 18.16 2.02
C LYS A 151 -9.68 18.52 0.91
N GLU A 152 -8.50 19.02 1.25
CA GLU A 152 -7.45 19.29 0.26
C GLU A 152 -6.92 17.99 -0.35
N CYS A 153 -6.69 16.95 0.45
CA CYS A 153 -6.31 15.61 -0.05
C CYS A 153 -7.38 15.03 -0.99
N GLU A 154 -8.67 15.20 -0.65
CA GLU A 154 -9.77 14.77 -1.51
C GLU A 154 -9.79 15.50 -2.86
N LYS A 155 -9.53 16.81 -2.87
CA LYS A 155 -9.40 17.60 -4.11
C LYS A 155 -8.25 17.08 -4.99
N ILE A 156 -7.10 16.73 -4.37
CA ILE A 156 -5.96 16.15 -5.10
C ILE A 156 -6.38 14.84 -5.76
N ALA A 157 -6.99 13.92 -5.02
CA ALA A 157 -7.46 12.65 -5.56
C ALA A 157 -8.47 12.86 -6.70
N LYS A 158 -9.44 13.75 -6.53
CA LYS A 158 -10.41 14.11 -7.56
C LYS A 158 -9.75 14.65 -8.83
N ASN A 159 -8.77 15.54 -8.70
CA ASN A 159 -8.04 16.10 -9.86
C ASN A 159 -7.22 15.05 -10.61
N LEU A 160 -6.79 13.99 -9.93
CA LEU A 160 -6.10 12.84 -10.53
C LEU A 160 -7.05 11.78 -11.09
N GLY A 161 -8.36 11.93 -10.89
CA GLY A 161 -9.35 10.95 -11.33
C GLY A 161 -9.34 9.65 -10.50
N VAL A 162 -8.80 9.67 -9.28
CA VAL A 162 -8.72 8.50 -8.40
C VAL A 162 -9.73 8.59 -7.25
N LYS A 163 -10.13 7.42 -6.72
CA LYS A 163 -10.99 7.34 -5.55
C LYS A 163 -10.27 7.89 -4.32
N PHE A 164 -11.02 8.44 -3.37
CA PHE A 164 -10.49 8.93 -2.09
C PHE A 164 -11.11 8.19 -0.92
N ARG A 165 -10.32 7.95 0.13
CA ARG A 165 -10.81 7.37 1.39
C ARG A 165 -10.02 7.93 2.58
N SER A 166 -10.72 8.50 3.57
CA SER A 166 -10.20 8.70 4.91
C SER A 166 -10.34 7.40 5.71
N ARG A 167 -9.30 7.04 6.46
CA ARG A 167 -9.26 5.87 7.34
C ARG A 167 -9.18 6.34 8.77
N GLU A 168 -9.97 5.70 9.62
CA GLU A 168 -9.90 5.90 11.06
C GLU A 168 -8.52 5.51 11.60
N TYR A 169 -7.99 6.36 12.47
CA TYR A 169 -6.76 6.06 13.20
C TYR A 169 -7.05 5.03 14.28
N ILE A 170 -6.28 3.96 14.31
CA ILE A 170 -6.38 2.92 15.34
C ILE A 170 -5.21 3.12 16.29
N ASP A 171 -5.53 3.40 17.57
CA ASP A 171 -4.56 3.53 18.66
C ASP A 171 -3.94 2.20 19.09
#